data_ea736c4cd08c0805d49e6f8a434c5b47
#
_entry.id   ea736c4cd08c0805d49e6f8a434c5b47
#
_cell.length_a   1.000
_cell.length_b   1.000
_cell.length_c   1.000
_cell.angle_alpha   90.00
_cell.angle_beta   90.00
_cell.angle_gamma   90.00
#
_symmetry.space_group_name_H-M   'P 1'
#
loop_
_entity.id
_entity.type
_entity.pdbx_description
1 polymer ?
#
loop_
_entity_poly.entity_id
_entity_poly.type
_entity_poly.pdbx_seq_one_letter_code
_entity_poly.pdbx_strand_id
1 'polypeptide(L)'
;MCEKSFMDGRRGYSLWHNGLIVLVLLIMASFTVNPIHFLSAHLRQTFSARIPPPHIKAAHQQCQFSRAPAGPPPHFSERTQNDRFALGTRATVIRNATVFDGHNMFVGKDVFVDQGLIVSLESTMAQIAAPSDAVEVEAWGRWLTPGIIDMHTHLGVQGMPDLPTHSDTNSNLSPVRPMVRSVDGLNEHDTSLRTTLAGGV
;
A
#
# COMPACT_ATOMS: atom_id res chain seq x y z
N MET A 1 32.80 -89.19 -2.25
CA MET A 1 31.35 -89.03 -2.11
C MET A 1 31.05 -88.04 -0.97
N CYS A 2 31.67 -86.81 -0.97
CA CYS A 2 31.56 -85.92 0.16
C CYS A 2 31.73 -84.41 -0.27
N GLU A 3 31.26 -84.03 -1.46
CA GLU A 3 31.45 -82.68 -1.94
C GLU A 3 30.17 -81.99 -2.48
N LYS A 4 29.00 -82.62 -2.44
CA LYS A 4 27.74 -82.11 -2.95
C LYS A 4 26.78 -81.51 -1.89
N SER A 5 27.10 -81.65 -0.60
CA SER A 5 26.19 -81.18 0.46
C SER A 5 26.47 -79.79 1.01
N PHE A 6 27.54 -79.15 0.61
CA PHE A 6 27.97 -77.83 1.19
C PHE A 6 27.57 -76.58 0.33
N MET A 7 27.06 -76.78 -0.85
CA MET A 7 26.68 -75.67 -1.72
C MET A 7 25.20 -75.27 -1.66
N ASP A 8 24.34 -76.05 -1.06
CA ASP A 8 22.91 -75.75 -1.05
C ASP A 8 22.47 -74.86 0.13
N GLY A 9 23.34 -74.75 1.15
CA GLY A 9 23.05 -73.89 2.31
C GLY A 9 23.25 -72.44 2.11
N ARG A 10 24.05 -72.01 1.09
CA ARG A 10 24.33 -70.58 0.84
C ARG A 10 23.28 -69.89 0.00
N ARG A 11 22.47 -70.58 -0.75
CA ARG A 11 21.41 -69.97 -1.56
C ARG A 11 20.17 -69.59 -0.71
N GLY A 12 19.91 -70.33 0.36
CA GLY A 12 18.82 -70.05 1.25
C GLY A 12 18.99 -68.76 2.05
N TYR A 13 20.21 -68.53 2.54
CA TYR A 13 20.50 -67.30 3.30
C TYR A 13 20.44 -66.04 2.47
N SER A 14 20.80 -66.07 1.19
CA SER A 14 20.75 -64.94 0.29
C SER A 14 19.30 -64.47 -0.01
N LEU A 15 18.38 -65.41 -0.21
CA LEU A 15 16.99 -65.08 -0.49
C LEU A 15 16.27 -64.50 0.74
N TRP A 16 16.56 -65.04 1.94
CA TRP A 16 16.00 -64.49 3.18
C TRP A 16 16.54 -63.14 3.53
N HIS A 17 17.84 -62.87 3.33
CA HIS A 17 18.45 -61.56 3.55
C HIS A 17 17.89 -60.51 2.59
N ASN A 18 17.77 -60.85 1.32
CA ASN A 18 17.20 -59.93 0.34
C ASN A 18 15.72 -59.66 0.60
N GLY A 19 14.93 -60.64 1.00
CA GLY A 19 13.55 -60.49 1.40
C GLY A 19 13.39 -59.58 2.64
N LEU A 20 14.26 -59.74 3.63
CA LEU A 20 14.25 -58.92 4.83
C LEU A 20 14.61 -57.45 4.52
N ILE A 21 15.62 -57.22 3.67
CA ILE A 21 16.03 -55.90 3.26
C ILE A 21 14.89 -55.19 2.51
N VAL A 22 14.22 -55.86 1.57
CA VAL A 22 13.08 -55.32 0.84
C VAL A 22 11.93 -55.00 1.79
N LEU A 23 11.62 -55.86 2.75
CA LEU A 23 10.58 -55.64 3.75
C LEU A 23 10.89 -54.39 4.62
N VAL A 24 12.14 -54.25 5.07
CA VAL A 24 12.60 -53.12 5.87
C VAL A 24 12.50 -51.81 5.05
N LEU A 25 12.90 -51.85 3.78
CA LEU A 25 12.79 -50.69 2.91
C LEU A 25 11.34 -50.29 2.63
N LEU A 26 10.43 -51.24 2.48
CA LEU A 26 8.99 -50.99 2.34
C LEU A 26 8.39 -50.41 3.61
N ILE A 27 8.77 -50.90 4.77
CA ILE A 27 8.35 -50.38 6.08
C ILE A 27 8.88 -48.95 6.25
N MET A 28 10.15 -48.72 5.96
CA MET A 28 10.76 -47.37 6.01
C MET A 28 10.10 -46.38 5.03
N ALA A 29 9.80 -46.81 3.82
CA ALA A 29 9.05 -46.02 2.85
C ALA A 29 7.63 -45.70 3.34
N SER A 30 6.95 -46.63 3.99
CA SER A 30 5.64 -46.41 4.61
C SER A 30 5.69 -45.32 5.71
N PHE A 31 6.73 -45.36 6.53
CA PHE A 31 6.92 -44.35 7.58
C PHE A 31 7.30 -42.97 7.06
N THR A 32 7.97 -42.88 5.91
CA THR A 32 8.35 -41.59 5.31
C THR A 32 7.23 -40.95 4.48
N VAL A 33 6.46 -41.76 3.76
CA VAL A 33 5.39 -41.24 2.88
C VAL A 33 4.12 -40.88 3.67
N ASN A 34 3.72 -41.69 4.65
CA ASN A 34 2.52 -41.40 5.45
C ASN A 34 2.61 -40.11 6.29
N PRO A 35 3.70 -39.82 7.04
CA PRO A 35 3.79 -38.57 7.80
C PRO A 35 3.86 -37.34 6.90
N ILE A 36 4.46 -37.46 5.72
CA ILE A 36 4.50 -36.32 4.77
C ILE A 36 3.09 -36.01 4.23
N HIS A 37 2.31 -37.03 3.87
CA HIS A 37 0.92 -36.84 3.45
C HIS A 37 0.03 -36.37 4.61
N PHE A 38 0.22 -36.87 5.80
CA PHE A 38 -0.51 -36.44 7.00
C PHE A 38 -0.16 -35.00 7.35
N LEU A 39 1.12 -34.63 7.32
CA LEU A 39 1.58 -33.27 7.57
C LEU A 39 1.08 -32.30 6.50
N SER A 40 1.10 -32.68 5.23
CA SER A 40 0.59 -31.86 4.14
C SER A 40 -0.93 -31.67 4.19
N ALA A 41 -1.67 -32.68 4.61
CA ALA A 41 -3.11 -32.59 4.82
C ALA A 41 -3.45 -31.69 6.02
N HIS A 42 -2.71 -31.84 7.13
CA HIS A 42 -2.86 -30.98 8.31
C HIS A 42 -2.47 -29.53 8.02
N LEU A 43 -1.38 -29.28 7.29
CA LEU A 43 -0.99 -27.94 6.85
C LEU A 43 -2.05 -27.33 5.93
N ARG A 44 -2.64 -28.08 5.02
CA ARG A 44 -3.74 -27.59 4.19
C ARG A 44 -4.99 -27.25 4.99
N GLN A 45 -5.29 -27.98 6.06
CA GLN A 45 -6.43 -27.67 6.93
C GLN A 45 -6.20 -26.45 7.81
N THR A 46 -4.95 -26.23 8.28
CA THR A 46 -4.62 -25.05 9.10
C THR A 46 -4.54 -23.76 8.27
N PHE A 47 -4.18 -23.86 6.97
CA PHE A 47 -4.17 -22.71 6.07
C PHE A 47 -5.52 -22.39 5.42
N SER A 48 -6.52 -23.27 5.55
CA SER A 48 -7.90 -22.94 5.21
C SER A 48 -8.57 -22.21 6.39
N ALA A 49 -7.98 -21.11 6.81
CA ALA A 49 -8.64 -20.21 7.75
C ALA A 49 -9.95 -19.75 7.09
N ARG A 50 -11.07 -20.31 7.50
CA ARG A 50 -12.38 -19.84 7.07
C ARG A 50 -12.50 -18.41 7.55
N ILE A 51 -12.49 -17.48 6.61
CA ILE A 51 -12.74 -16.05 6.90
C ILE A 51 -14.09 -15.98 7.61
N PRO A 52 -14.17 -15.45 8.82
CA PRO A 52 -15.43 -15.35 9.54
C PRO A 52 -16.49 -14.61 8.70
N PRO A 53 -17.77 -15.04 8.72
CA PRO A 53 -18.84 -14.41 7.95
C PRO A 53 -18.94 -12.88 8.09
N PRO A 54 -18.70 -12.27 9.28
CA PRO A 54 -18.67 -10.82 9.42
C PRO A 54 -17.59 -10.14 8.56
N HIS A 55 -16.42 -10.76 8.44
CA HIS A 55 -15.32 -10.23 7.61
C HIS A 55 -15.63 -10.33 6.12
N ILE A 56 -16.32 -11.37 5.69
CA ILE A 56 -16.79 -11.49 4.29
C ILE A 56 -17.79 -10.38 3.98
N LYS A 57 -18.74 -10.13 4.89
CA LYS A 57 -19.71 -9.04 4.74
C LYS A 57 -19.01 -7.68 4.66
N ALA A 58 -18.05 -7.42 5.55
CA ALA A 58 -17.26 -6.18 5.52
C ALA A 58 -16.48 -6.02 4.22
N ALA A 59 -15.85 -7.11 3.72
CA ALA A 59 -15.14 -7.09 2.44
C ALA A 59 -16.10 -6.81 1.26
N HIS A 60 -17.29 -7.39 1.25
CA HIS A 60 -18.31 -7.08 0.24
C HIS A 60 -18.75 -5.61 0.27
N GLN A 61 -18.97 -5.06 1.45
CA GLN A 61 -19.29 -3.63 1.59
C GLN A 61 -18.17 -2.75 1.07
N GLN A 62 -16.92 -3.09 1.40
CA GLN A 62 -15.74 -2.38 0.87
C GLN A 62 -15.65 -2.46 -0.66
N CYS A 63 -15.92 -3.63 -1.25
CA CYS A 63 -15.95 -3.79 -2.70
C CYS A 63 -17.08 -2.98 -3.36
N GLN A 64 -18.23 -2.87 -2.71
CA GLN A 64 -19.32 -2.04 -3.21
C GLN A 64 -18.96 -0.56 -3.18
N PHE A 65 -18.31 -0.11 -2.09
CA PHE A 65 -17.81 1.25 -2.00
C PHE A 65 -16.78 1.55 -3.09
N SER A 66 -15.85 0.62 -3.36
CA SER A 66 -14.83 0.77 -4.42
C SER A 66 -15.41 0.78 -5.83
N ARG A 67 -16.65 0.30 -6.03
CA ARG A 67 -17.37 0.34 -7.30
C ARG A 67 -18.25 1.57 -7.47
N ALA A 68 -18.34 2.41 -6.45
CA ALA A 68 -19.03 3.69 -6.59
C ALA A 68 -18.38 4.51 -7.72
N PRO A 69 -19.15 5.25 -8.52
CA PRO A 69 -18.60 6.11 -9.55
C PRO A 69 -17.51 7.02 -8.97
N ALA A 70 -16.37 7.11 -9.66
CA ALA A 70 -15.34 8.04 -9.30
C ALA A 70 -15.90 9.48 -9.45
N GLY A 71 -15.69 10.28 -8.44
CA GLY A 71 -16.15 11.67 -8.45
C GLY A 71 -16.31 12.22 -7.04
N PRO A 72 -16.52 13.52 -6.92
CA PRO A 72 -16.79 14.14 -5.64
C PRO A 72 -18.15 13.67 -5.08
N PRO A 73 -18.31 13.66 -3.75
CA PRO A 73 -19.59 13.34 -3.13
C PRO A 73 -20.68 14.36 -3.55
N PRO A 74 -21.97 13.99 -3.41
CA PRO A 74 -23.05 14.94 -3.62
C PRO A 74 -22.82 16.22 -2.81
N HIS A 75 -23.21 17.38 -3.35
CA HIS A 75 -23.05 18.71 -2.74
C HIS A 75 -21.60 19.15 -2.49
N PHE A 76 -20.63 18.48 -3.12
CA PHE A 76 -19.21 18.85 -2.97
C PHE A 76 -18.94 20.31 -3.39
N SER A 77 -19.58 20.79 -4.43
CA SER A 77 -19.46 22.16 -4.93
C SER A 77 -20.21 23.22 -4.10
N GLU A 78 -21.08 22.79 -3.21
CA GLU A 78 -21.87 23.68 -2.35
C GLU A 78 -21.17 24.01 -1.03
N ARG A 79 -19.99 23.44 -0.79
CA ARG A 79 -19.21 23.67 0.42
C ARG A 79 -18.79 25.13 0.52
N THR A 80 -18.92 25.67 1.72
CA THR A 80 -18.45 27.03 2.04
C THR A 80 -17.08 27.02 2.73
N GLN A 81 -16.61 25.84 3.16
CA GLN A 81 -15.36 25.67 3.86
C GLN A 81 -14.76 24.28 3.53
N ASN A 82 -13.43 24.21 3.47
CA ASN A 82 -12.71 22.94 3.39
C ASN A 82 -12.62 22.27 4.77
N ASP A 83 -12.81 20.96 4.84
CA ASP A 83 -12.74 20.19 6.09
C ASP A 83 -11.36 20.28 6.79
N ARG A 84 -10.32 20.64 6.04
CA ARG A 84 -8.93 20.83 6.54
C ARG A 84 -8.59 22.29 6.82
N PHE A 85 -9.57 23.18 6.78
CA PHE A 85 -9.32 24.61 7.05
C PHE A 85 -8.88 24.82 8.50
N ALA A 86 -7.72 25.42 8.68
CA ALA A 86 -7.22 25.79 10.00
C ALA A 86 -7.75 27.19 10.39
N LEU A 87 -8.42 27.26 11.54
CA LEU A 87 -8.94 28.52 12.08
C LEU A 87 -7.80 29.55 12.20
N GLY A 88 -8.08 30.80 11.78
CA GLY A 88 -7.11 31.88 11.76
C GLY A 88 -6.26 31.98 10.49
N THR A 89 -6.44 31.05 9.54
CA THR A 89 -5.84 31.19 8.20
C THR A 89 -6.55 32.34 7.47
N ARG A 90 -5.78 33.31 7.01
CA ARG A 90 -6.31 34.46 6.26
C ARG A 90 -6.64 34.08 4.82
N ALA A 91 -7.62 34.75 4.26
CA ALA A 91 -7.90 34.69 2.84
C ALA A 91 -6.64 35.09 2.04
N THR A 92 -6.49 34.53 0.86
CA THR A 92 -5.30 34.79 0.00
C THR A 92 -5.74 35.13 -1.40
N VAL A 93 -5.11 36.18 -1.97
CA VAL A 93 -5.25 36.56 -3.37
C VAL A 93 -3.92 36.31 -4.06
N ILE A 94 -3.90 35.46 -5.07
CA ILE A 94 -2.74 35.21 -5.93
C ILE A 94 -2.96 35.99 -7.21
N ARG A 95 -2.10 36.95 -7.48
CA ARG A 95 -2.24 37.88 -8.62
C ARG A 95 -1.42 37.44 -9.81
N ASN A 96 -1.95 37.73 -10.98
CA ASN A 96 -1.24 37.64 -12.27
C ASN A 96 -0.60 36.25 -12.44
N ALA A 97 -1.34 35.17 -12.18
CA ALA A 97 -0.90 33.80 -12.36
C ALA A 97 -1.23 33.29 -13.77
N THR A 98 -0.42 32.34 -14.25
CA THR A 98 -0.80 31.43 -15.33
C THR A 98 -1.38 30.19 -14.72
N VAL A 99 -2.70 30.07 -14.73
CA VAL A 99 -3.42 28.96 -14.04
C VAL A 99 -3.63 27.81 -15.00
N PHE A 100 -3.29 26.61 -14.56
CA PHE A 100 -3.64 25.35 -15.21
C PHE A 100 -4.59 24.55 -14.30
N ASP A 101 -5.80 24.28 -14.77
CA ASP A 101 -6.83 23.58 -13.99
C ASP A 101 -6.82 22.04 -14.15
N GLY A 102 -5.84 21.53 -14.89
CA GLY A 102 -5.75 20.11 -15.26
C GLY A 102 -6.19 19.84 -16.70
N HIS A 103 -6.85 20.79 -17.35
CA HIS A 103 -7.32 20.68 -18.74
C HIS A 103 -7.02 21.95 -19.55
N ASN A 104 -7.27 23.11 -18.98
CA ASN A 104 -7.18 24.42 -19.66
C ASN A 104 -6.11 25.28 -19.01
N MET A 105 -5.60 26.21 -19.80
CA MET A 105 -4.62 27.19 -19.37
C MET A 105 -5.23 28.58 -19.45
N PHE A 106 -5.12 29.38 -18.38
CA PHE A 106 -5.62 30.73 -18.25
C PHE A 106 -4.46 31.66 -17.88
N VAL A 107 -4.11 32.57 -18.75
CA VAL A 107 -2.99 33.51 -18.54
C VAL A 107 -3.46 34.80 -17.86
N GLY A 108 -2.65 35.32 -16.93
CA GLY A 108 -2.89 36.61 -16.29
C GLY A 108 -4.16 36.64 -15.43
N LYS A 109 -4.38 35.60 -14.66
CA LYS A 109 -5.53 35.49 -13.77
C LYS A 109 -5.17 35.77 -12.32
N ASP A 110 -6.12 36.40 -11.64
CA ASP A 110 -6.12 36.54 -10.19
C ASP A 110 -6.97 35.43 -9.57
N VAL A 111 -6.44 34.77 -8.57
CA VAL A 111 -7.11 33.64 -7.88
C VAL A 111 -7.37 34.00 -6.43
N PHE A 112 -8.63 33.95 -6.01
CA PHE A 112 -9.02 34.19 -4.65
C PHE A 112 -9.28 32.85 -3.91
N VAL A 113 -8.60 32.69 -2.79
CA VAL A 113 -8.71 31.52 -1.91
C VAL A 113 -9.19 31.99 -0.55
N ASP A 114 -10.29 31.40 -0.08
CA ASP A 114 -10.82 31.65 1.26
C ASP A 114 -11.33 30.34 1.87
N GLN A 115 -11.20 30.21 3.17
CA GLN A 115 -11.62 29.02 3.94
C GLN A 115 -11.13 27.68 3.34
N GLY A 116 -9.95 27.72 2.69
CA GLY A 116 -9.36 26.55 2.05
C GLY A 116 -10.02 26.12 0.74
N LEU A 117 -10.82 27.00 0.14
CA LEU A 117 -11.47 26.80 -1.15
C LEU A 117 -11.01 27.87 -2.15
N ILE A 118 -10.91 27.51 -3.41
CA ILE A 118 -10.78 28.47 -4.52
C ILE A 118 -12.17 29.06 -4.75
N VAL A 119 -12.33 30.34 -4.45
CA VAL A 119 -13.61 31.03 -4.49
C VAL A 119 -13.86 31.64 -5.87
N SER A 120 -12.85 32.26 -6.46
CA SER A 120 -12.97 32.84 -7.79
C SER A 120 -11.67 32.82 -8.58
N LEU A 121 -11.80 32.90 -9.90
CA LEU A 121 -10.73 33.02 -10.87
C LEU A 121 -11.09 34.15 -11.85
N GLU A 122 -10.47 35.32 -11.66
CA GLU A 122 -10.85 36.54 -12.38
C GLU A 122 -9.71 37.08 -13.23
N SER A 123 -10.04 37.99 -14.16
CA SER A 123 -9.04 38.64 -15.00
C SER A 123 -8.55 39.99 -14.44
N THR A 124 -9.24 40.51 -13.45
CA THR A 124 -8.89 41.79 -12.82
C THR A 124 -9.33 41.80 -11.36
N MET A 125 -8.53 42.48 -10.54
CA MET A 125 -8.77 42.64 -9.10
C MET A 125 -10.07 43.32 -8.72
N ALA A 126 -10.58 44.22 -9.56
CA ALA A 126 -11.83 44.93 -9.26
C ALA A 126 -13.05 44.01 -9.10
N GLN A 127 -12.90 42.74 -9.51
CA GLN A 127 -13.95 41.70 -9.43
C GLN A 127 -13.83 40.83 -8.18
N ILE A 128 -12.71 40.89 -7.44
CA ILE A 128 -12.50 40.08 -6.23
C ILE A 128 -12.83 40.95 -5.00
N ALA A 129 -13.91 40.60 -4.34
CA ALA A 129 -14.29 41.16 -3.03
C ALA A 129 -13.53 40.46 -1.88
N ALA A 130 -12.21 40.65 -1.83
CA ALA A 130 -11.39 40.08 -0.78
C ALA A 130 -11.47 40.91 0.52
N PRO A 131 -11.36 40.27 1.70
CA PRO A 131 -11.21 40.97 2.97
C PRO A 131 -9.96 41.88 2.97
N SER A 132 -10.01 42.98 3.73
CA SER A 132 -8.90 43.95 3.78
C SER A 132 -7.62 43.41 4.40
N ASP A 133 -7.70 42.33 5.14
CA ASP A 133 -6.58 41.60 5.75
C ASP A 133 -6.10 40.40 4.95
N ALA A 134 -6.62 40.21 3.73
CA ALA A 134 -6.20 39.12 2.86
C ALA A 134 -4.69 39.19 2.57
N VAL A 135 -4.06 38.04 2.48
CA VAL A 135 -2.67 37.93 2.02
C VAL A 135 -2.62 38.06 0.52
N GLU A 136 -1.81 38.98 0.01
CA GLU A 136 -1.58 39.13 -1.42
C GLU A 136 -0.26 38.48 -1.84
N VAL A 137 -0.29 37.65 -2.86
CA VAL A 137 0.85 36.98 -3.45
C VAL A 137 0.92 37.32 -4.93
N GLU A 138 1.96 38.06 -5.34
CA GLU A 138 2.20 38.35 -6.76
C GLU A 138 2.90 37.17 -7.44
N ALA A 139 2.24 36.55 -8.40
CA ALA A 139 2.77 35.40 -9.13
C ALA A 139 3.71 35.76 -10.27
N TRP A 140 3.68 37.06 -10.77
CA TRP A 140 4.55 37.48 -11.87
C TRP A 140 4.42 36.62 -13.14
N GLY A 141 3.22 36.15 -13.45
CA GLY A 141 2.99 35.27 -14.58
C GLY A 141 3.42 33.79 -14.35
N ARG A 142 3.88 33.44 -13.14
CA ARG A 142 4.26 32.06 -12.81
C ARG A 142 3.06 31.14 -12.85
N TRP A 143 3.37 29.85 -12.99
CA TRP A 143 2.35 28.81 -13.04
C TRP A 143 1.71 28.57 -11.67
N LEU A 144 0.39 28.46 -11.68
CA LEU A 144 -0.41 27.97 -10.59
C LEU A 144 -1.11 26.69 -11.07
N THR A 145 -0.79 25.57 -10.49
CA THR A 145 -1.29 24.25 -10.86
C THR A 145 -1.98 23.59 -9.67
N PRO A 146 -2.85 22.60 -9.89
CA PRO A 146 -3.25 21.68 -8.82
C PRO A 146 -2.02 21.04 -8.18
N GLY A 147 -2.12 20.69 -6.89
CA GLY A 147 -1.09 19.91 -6.22
C GLY A 147 -0.93 18.54 -6.87
N ILE A 148 0.28 17.99 -6.78
CA ILE A 148 0.60 16.67 -7.31
C ILE A 148 0.14 15.62 -6.31
N ILE A 149 -0.51 14.57 -6.80
CA ILE A 149 -0.88 13.40 -5.98
C ILE A 149 0.07 12.28 -6.34
N ASP A 150 0.95 11.93 -5.40
CA ASP A 150 1.79 10.74 -5.53
C ASP A 150 1.07 9.53 -4.91
N MET A 151 0.76 8.55 -5.74
CA MET A 151 0.03 7.34 -5.34
C MET A 151 0.94 6.24 -4.80
N HIS A 152 2.26 6.39 -4.92
CA HIS A 152 3.23 5.43 -4.43
C HIS A 152 4.40 6.18 -3.77
N THR A 153 4.34 6.33 -2.46
CA THR A 153 5.38 7.03 -1.71
C THR A 153 5.85 6.23 -0.50
N HIS A 154 7.11 6.43 -0.13
CA HIS A 154 7.70 5.92 1.11
C HIS A 154 7.93 7.02 2.15
N LEU A 155 7.31 8.18 1.97
CA LEU A 155 7.44 9.30 2.90
C LEU A 155 7.07 8.91 4.32
N GLY A 156 7.94 9.24 5.26
CA GLY A 156 7.77 8.96 6.67
C GLY A 156 8.07 7.51 7.09
N VAL A 157 8.14 6.54 6.15
CA VAL A 157 8.59 5.17 6.42
C VAL A 157 10.01 4.91 5.90
N GLN A 158 10.49 5.75 5.00
CA GLN A 158 11.90 5.89 4.62
C GLN A 158 12.34 7.32 4.97
N GLY A 159 13.14 7.45 6.01
CA GLY A 159 13.46 8.75 6.58
C GLY A 159 14.46 9.55 5.76
N MET A 160 14.50 10.86 6.02
CA MET A 160 15.51 11.76 5.48
C MET A 160 16.39 12.30 6.62
N PRO A 161 17.73 12.14 6.57
CA PRO A 161 18.51 11.52 5.48
C PRO A 161 18.25 10.01 5.35
N ASP A 162 18.42 9.47 4.15
CA ASP A 162 18.27 8.04 3.86
C ASP A 162 19.41 7.25 4.55
N LEU A 163 19.08 6.64 5.68
CA LEU A 163 19.98 5.79 6.46
C LEU A 163 19.35 4.40 6.61
N PRO A 164 20.17 3.33 6.67
CA PRO A 164 19.65 1.96 6.81
C PRO A 164 18.75 1.76 8.05
N THR A 165 18.96 2.56 9.10
CA THR A 165 18.20 2.53 10.35
C THR A 165 16.87 3.29 10.28
N HIS A 166 16.67 4.07 9.21
CA HIS A 166 15.46 4.88 8.99
C HIS A 166 14.56 4.32 7.87
N SER A 167 14.79 3.07 7.46
CA SER A 167 14.02 2.45 6.39
C SER A 167 13.15 1.32 6.95
N ASP A 168 11.85 1.52 6.94
CA ASP A 168 10.85 0.53 7.35
C ASP A 168 9.88 0.24 6.18
N THR A 169 10.44 0.05 4.98
CA THR A 169 9.69 -0.05 3.73
C THR A 169 9.45 -1.46 3.26
N ASN A 170 10.44 -2.36 3.44
CA ASN A 170 10.42 -3.69 2.87
C ASN A 170 10.72 -4.77 3.91
N SER A 171 10.01 -5.88 3.82
CA SER A 171 10.30 -7.07 4.63
C SER A 171 11.04 -8.13 3.82
N ASN A 172 12.19 -8.57 4.33
CA ASN A 172 12.96 -9.66 3.75
C ASN A 172 12.42 -11.05 4.13
N LEU A 173 11.39 -11.12 4.98
CA LEU A 173 10.85 -12.39 5.49
C LEU A 173 9.78 -12.98 4.58
N SER A 174 9.04 -12.16 3.83
CA SER A 174 7.98 -12.61 2.92
C SER A 174 7.64 -11.50 1.93
N PRO A 175 7.35 -11.82 0.68
CA PRO A 175 6.93 -10.84 -0.33
C PRO A 175 5.54 -10.25 -0.05
N VAL A 176 4.74 -10.91 0.77
CA VAL A 176 3.40 -10.43 1.15
C VAL A 176 3.24 -10.50 2.67
N ARG A 177 2.91 -9.37 3.27
CA ARG A 177 2.74 -9.18 4.70
C ARG A 177 1.42 -8.49 5.03
N PRO A 178 0.28 -9.19 4.99
CA PRO A 178 -1.04 -8.57 5.15
C PRO A 178 -1.31 -8.03 6.57
N MET A 179 -0.48 -8.41 7.54
CA MET A 179 -0.61 -7.97 8.94
C MET A 179 0.18 -6.70 9.25
N VAL A 180 1.04 -6.24 8.33
CA VAL A 180 1.85 -5.04 8.50
C VAL A 180 1.15 -3.87 7.82
N ARG A 181 1.03 -2.75 8.54
CA ARG A 181 0.48 -1.50 8.02
C ARG A 181 1.56 -0.44 8.03
N SER A 182 1.72 0.28 6.92
CA SER A 182 2.72 1.35 6.82
C SER A 182 2.52 2.47 7.84
N VAL A 183 1.28 2.70 8.27
CA VAL A 183 0.98 3.69 9.32
C VAL A 183 1.63 3.37 10.68
N ASP A 184 1.93 2.09 10.95
CA ASP A 184 2.58 1.69 12.21
C ASP A 184 4.08 2.01 12.23
N GLY A 185 4.71 2.17 11.06
CA GLY A 185 6.11 2.60 10.90
C GLY A 185 6.28 4.08 10.51
N LEU A 186 5.18 4.83 10.42
CA LEU A 186 5.22 6.22 9.95
C LEU A 186 5.87 7.15 10.99
N ASN A 187 6.94 7.83 10.61
CA ASN A 187 7.52 8.94 11.35
C ASN A 187 6.89 10.26 10.92
N GLU A 188 5.95 10.78 11.70
CA GLU A 188 5.25 12.05 11.42
C GLU A 188 6.14 13.29 11.53
N HIS A 189 7.35 13.16 12.10
CA HIS A 189 8.32 14.25 12.25
C HIS A 189 9.40 14.25 11.16
N ASP A 190 9.29 13.34 10.18
CA ASP A 190 10.28 13.26 9.11
C ASP A 190 10.31 14.55 8.26
N THR A 191 11.53 15.05 8.02
CA THR A 191 11.72 16.28 7.25
C THR A 191 11.30 16.14 5.78
N SER A 192 11.28 14.93 5.26
CA SER A 192 10.82 14.64 3.89
C SER A 192 9.37 15.09 3.65
N LEU A 193 8.51 14.98 4.67
CA LEU A 193 7.11 15.44 4.59
C LEU A 193 7.02 16.94 4.27
N ARG A 194 7.83 17.77 4.93
CA ARG A 194 7.87 19.22 4.67
C ARG A 194 8.47 19.56 3.33
N THR A 195 9.54 18.84 2.95
CA THR A 195 10.23 19.08 1.67
C THR A 195 9.31 18.73 0.50
N THR A 196 8.60 17.61 0.60
CA THR A 196 7.65 17.17 -0.42
C THR A 196 6.46 18.11 -0.54
N LEU A 197 5.89 18.52 0.60
CA LEU A 197 4.82 19.52 0.64
C LEU A 197 5.26 20.87 0.00
N ALA A 198 6.51 21.31 0.27
CA ALA A 198 7.06 22.51 -0.36
C ALA A 198 7.27 22.34 -1.88
N GLY A 199 7.42 21.11 -2.36
CA GLY A 199 7.46 20.75 -3.78
C GLY A 199 6.09 20.66 -4.45
N GLY A 200 5.00 20.76 -3.70
CA GLY A 200 3.63 20.72 -4.21
C GLY A 200 3.00 19.32 -4.28
N VAL A 201 3.54 18.35 -3.54
CA VAL A 201 3.03 16.96 -3.44
C VAL A 201 2.26 16.75 -2.15
#